data_e35386cef72e82aade8b466027648166
#
_entry.id   e35386cef72e82aade8b466027648166
#
_cell.length_a   1.000
_cell.length_b   1.000
_cell.length_c   1.000
_cell.angle_alpha   90.00
_cell.angle_beta   90.00
_cell.angle_gamma   90.00
#
_symmetry.space_group_name_H-M   'P 1'
#
loop_
_entity.id
_entity.type
_entity.pdbx_description
1 polymer ?
#
loop_
_entity_poly.entity_id
_entity_poly.type
_entity_poly.pdbx_seq_one_letter_code
_entity_poly.pdbx_strand_id
1 'polypeptide(L)'
;VTTPATDIGAAPTMHDEIVSWVAEVADLTGPDAVVWCDGSAGEWDRLTTQLVGKGTFVRLEGKPNSFWCASDPEDVARVEDRTFICSRFEADAGPTNNWMDPVDMKTVMTEHYRGAMSGRTMYVIAFCMGPIDAAEPKFGVQVTDSEYVAVSMQIMTRSGAAVWDKLTTGVDFVRCLHSVGAPLYPGQADSAWPCDGTKYISHFPEDRTIWSYGSGYGGNALLGKKCYSLRIASKMAKDEGWLAEHMLILKLTSPEKKTHYIAAAFPSSCGKTNLAMLEPTLAGWTAETVGDDIAWMRFGDDGRLYAVNPEAGFFGVAPGTGVHTNPHAMATIERGNSIFTNVALTDDGDVWWEGMTDRPPAHLTDWKRRDWTPNSGERAAHPNSRYCTPIAQCPTVAPEWNDPAGVPISAIFFGGRRATTIPLVAESLSWQHGVFLASTLSSETTAAATGQVGVVRRDPMAMLPFLGYHVGDYFAHWLEIGAKADPAKLPKIFYVNWFRRGDDDQFLWPGFGENSRILKWALSRIDGEGVADATPIGYVPTLDALDLAGMKFDRTKIAAALKVDPVEWIAETRLIDEWYATIGGNTLPDVLREELGALKLRLSAPSLADPLPGKPATTRDADFRRVRVRTRRGKA
;
A
#
# COMPACT_ATOMS: atom_id res chain seq x y z
N VAL A 1 -11.67 6.39 -47.36
CA VAL A 1 -12.83 5.70 -46.76
C VAL A 1 -12.70 5.96 -45.28
N THR A 2 -13.47 6.92 -44.75
CA THR A 2 -13.59 7.12 -43.30
C THR A 2 -14.32 5.90 -42.73
N THR A 3 -13.63 5.08 -41.95
CA THR A 3 -14.26 4.05 -41.14
C THR A 3 -15.36 4.74 -40.31
N PRO A 4 -16.58 4.23 -40.24
CA PRO A 4 -17.58 4.82 -39.35
C PRO A 4 -17.02 4.78 -37.90
N ALA A 5 -17.20 5.88 -37.16
CA ALA A 5 -16.81 5.95 -35.76
C ALA A 5 -17.49 4.81 -34.99
N THR A 6 -16.76 4.17 -34.09
CA THR A 6 -17.30 3.09 -33.27
C THR A 6 -18.47 3.62 -32.43
N ASP A 7 -19.62 2.94 -32.45
CA ASP A 7 -20.78 3.32 -31.64
C ASP A 7 -20.47 3.03 -30.16
N ILE A 8 -20.33 4.08 -29.37
CA ILE A 8 -20.09 3.99 -27.93
C ILE A 8 -21.37 3.94 -27.10
N GLY A 9 -22.57 3.90 -27.71
CA GLY A 9 -23.85 3.91 -27.04
C GLY A 9 -24.15 5.23 -26.32
N ALA A 10 -25.21 5.22 -25.51
CA ALA A 10 -25.59 6.38 -24.71
C ALA A 10 -24.73 6.48 -23.45
N ALA A 11 -23.90 7.52 -23.35
CA ALA A 11 -23.09 7.78 -22.17
C ALA A 11 -23.98 8.22 -20.98
N PRO A 12 -23.71 7.76 -19.75
CA PRO A 12 -24.45 8.18 -18.55
C PRO A 12 -23.99 9.54 -18.02
N THR A 13 -23.16 10.27 -18.74
CA THR A 13 -22.59 11.55 -18.38
C THR A 13 -22.65 12.53 -19.54
N MET A 14 -22.74 13.83 -19.21
CA MET A 14 -22.62 14.96 -20.16
C MET A 14 -21.21 15.57 -20.17
N HIS A 15 -20.23 14.90 -19.56
CA HIS A 15 -18.84 15.35 -19.54
C HIS A 15 -18.17 15.10 -20.89
N ASP A 16 -18.12 16.14 -21.75
CA ASP A 16 -17.65 16.04 -23.15
C ASP A 16 -16.26 15.41 -23.28
N GLU A 17 -15.35 15.69 -22.34
CA GLU A 17 -14.00 15.15 -22.35
C GLU A 17 -13.96 13.63 -22.11
N ILE A 18 -14.84 13.11 -21.23
CA ILE A 18 -14.97 11.67 -21.01
C ILE A 18 -15.51 11.00 -22.26
N VAL A 19 -16.59 11.55 -22.83
CA VAL A 19 -17.26 11.00 -24.01
C VAL A 19 -16.29 10.98 -25.21
N SER A 20 -15.58 12.08 -25.45
CA SER A 20 -14.60 12.19 -26.53
C SER A 20 -13.45 11.21 -26.36
N TRP A 21 -12.88 11.11 -25.12
CA TRP A 21 -11.78 10.19 -24.84
C TRP A 21 -12.20 8.72 -24.99
N VAL A 22 -13.40 8.34 -24.53
CA VAL A 22 -13.92 6.97 -24.70
C VAL A 22 -14.11 6.64 -26.18
N ALA A 23 -14.59 7.58 -26.99
CA ALA A 23 -14.71 7.41 -28.43
C ALA A 23 -13.33 7.23 -29.10
N GLU A 24 -12.34 8.04 -28.74
CA GLU A 24 -10.96 7.90 -29.25
C GLU A 24 -10.35 6.53 -28.91
N VAL A 25 -10.57 6.06 -27.67
CA VAL A 25 -10.10 4.73 -27.22
C VAL A 25 -10.82 3.63 -27.99
N ALA A 26 -12.15 3.73 -28.18
CA ALA A 26 -12.92 2.76 -28.95
C ALA A 26 -12.46 2.68 -30.43
N ASP A 27 -12.22 3.81 -31.06
CA ASP A 27 -11.69 3.86 -32.44
C ASP A 27 -10.29 3.24 -32.56
N LEU A 28 -9.43 3.42 -31.53
CA LEU A 28 -8.09 2.84 -31.49
C LEU A 28 -8.13 1.32 -31.24
N THR A 29 -8.91 0.88 -30.27
CA THR A 29 -8.88 -0.51 -29.78
C THR A 29 -9.84 -1.45 -30.51
N GLY A 30 -10.85 -0.91 -31.20
CA GLY A 30 -11.78 -1.63 -32.07
C GLY A 30 -12.66 -2.67 -31.34
N PRO A 31 -13.33 -2.36 -30.23
CA PRO A 31 -14.21 -3.29 -29.53
C PRO A 31 -15.48 -3.56 -30.35
N ASP A 32 -16.09 -4.75 -30.15
CA ASP A 32 -17.38 -5.11 -30.77
C ASP A 32 -18.57 -4.37 -30.11
N ALA A 33 -18.42 -3.98 -28.84
CA ALA A 33 -19.43 -3.24 -28.09
C ALA A 33 -18.76 -2.39 -27.00
N VAL A 34 -19.44 -1.30 -26.62
CA VAL A 34 -19.06 -0.46 -25.47
C VAL A 34 -20.14 -0.52 -24.43
N VAL A 35 -19.77 -0.78 -23.17
CA VAL A 35 -20.69 -0.86 -22.02
C VAL A 35 -20.24 0.15 -20.96
N TRP A 36 -21.10 1.10 -20.67
CA TRP A 36 -20.93 2.04 -19.55
C TRP A 36 -21.42 1.36 -18.28
N CYS A 37 -20.49 1.07 -17.37
CA CYS A 37 -20.79 0.38 -16.13
C CYS A 37 -21.56 1.28 -15.16
N ASP A 38 -22.67 0.75 -14.63
CA ASP A 38 -23.54 1.45 -13.68
C ASP A 38 -23.31 1.05 -12.22
N GLY A 39 -22.48 0.03 -11.97
CA GLY A 39 -22.15 -0.47 -10.62
C GLY A 39 -23.32 -1.14 -9.91
N SER A 40 -24.42 -1.47 -10.62
CA SER A 40 -25.60 -2.09 -10.03
C SER A 40 -25.40 -3.57 -9.71
N ALA A 41 -26.23 -4.10 -8.81
CA ALA A 41 -26.30 -5.55 -8.55
C ALA A 41 -26.64 -6.34 -9.82
N GLY A 42 -27.48 -5.79 -10.70
CA GLY A 42 -27.81 -6.41 -11.99
C GLY A 42 -26.61 -6.48 -12.94
N GLU A 43 -25.76 -5.47 -12.96
CA GLU A 43 -24.49 -5.50 -13.69
C GLU A 43 -23.54 -6.54 -13.12
N TRP A 44 -23.39 -6.59 -11.80
CA TRP A 44 -22.60 -7.61 -11.12
C TRP A 44 -23.04 -9.02 -11.48
N ASP A 45 -24.35 -9.32 -11.37
CA ASP A 45 -24.90 -10.65 -11.68
C ASP A 45 -24.68 -11.03 -13.15
N ARG A 46 -24.84 -10.09 -14.08
CA ARG A 46 -24.58 -10.29 -15.50
C ARG A 46 -23.12 -10.60 -15.77
N LEU A 47 -22.18 -9.78 -15.26
CA LEU A 47 -20.74 -9.94 -15.50
C LEU A 47 -20.20 -11.21 -14.84
N THR A 48 -20.58 -11.51 -13.61
CA THR A 48 -20.15 -12.75 -12.94
C THR A 48 -20.72 -13.99 -13.59
N THR A 49 -21.97 -13.95 -14.12
CA THR A 49 -22.54 -15.04 -14.91
C THR A 49 -21.77 -15.26 -16.21
N GLN A 50 -21.37 -14.20 -16.90
CA GLN A 50 -20.52 -14.28 -18.09
C GLN A 50 -19.15 -14.91 -17.78
N LEU A 51 -18.51 -14.49 -16.70
CA LEU A 51 -17.23 -15.04 -16.25
C LEU A 51 -17.31 -16.52 -15.88
N VAL A 52 -18.41 -16.94 -15.26
CA VAL A 52 -18.68 -18.38 -15.01
C VAL A 52 -18.88 -19.13 -16.33
N GLY A 53 -19.66 -18.57 -17.26
CA GLY A 53 -19.88 -19.17 -18.59
C GLY A 53 -18.60 -19.32 -19.43
N LYS A 54 -17.64 -18.41 -19.29
CA LYS A 54 -16.32 -18.47 -19.94
C LYS A 54 -15.33 -19.40 -19.21
N GLY A 55 -15.66 -19.91 -18.02
CA GLY A 55 -14.77 -20.72 -17.19
C GLY A 55 -13.67 -19.91 -16.48
N THR A 56 -13.73 -18.57 -16.53
CA THR A 56 -12.85 -17.70 -15.74
C THR A 56 -13.17 -17.84 -14.26
N PHE A 57 -14.44 -17.80 -13.89
CA PHE A 57 -14.93 -17.98 -12.53
C PHE A 57 -15.52 -19.37 -12.29
N VAL A 58 -15.28 -19.90 -11.09
CA VAL A 58 -16.02 -20.99 -10.48
C VAL A 58 -16.76 -20.40 -9.27
N ARG A 59 -18.08 -20.55 -9.24
CA ARG A 59 -18.90 -20.10 -8.10
C ARG A 59 -18.63 -20.98 -6.89
N LEU A 60 -18.39 -20.37 -5.74
CA LEU A 60 -18.19 -21.09 -4.48
C LEU A 60 -19.53 -21.40 -3.83
N GLU A 61 -19.75 -22.66 -3.48
CA GLU A 61 -21.01 -23.10 -2.86
C GLU A 61 -21.10 -22.70 -1.39
N GLY A 62 -19.97 -22.74 -0.68
CA GLY A 62 -19.87 -22.43 0.75
C GLY A 62 -19.85 -20.94 1.10
N LYS A 63 -19.58 -20.05 0.12
CA LYS A 63 -19.46 -18.61 0.33
C LYS A 63 -20.41 -17.84 -0.59
N PRO A 64 -21.44 -17.17 -0.06
CA PRO A 64 -22.44 -16.50 -0.88
C PRO A 64 -21.75 -15.43 -1.76
N ASN A 65 -22.22 -15.35 -3.02
CA ASN A 65 -21.75 -14.38 -4.01
C ASN A 65 -20.22 -14.31 -4.12
N SER A 66 -19.55 -15.48 -4.11
CA SER A 66 -18.09 -15.56 -4.14
C SER A 66 -17.61 -16.49 -5.27
N PHE A 67 -16.39 -16.20 -5.74
CA PHE A 67 -15.85 -16.84 -6.93
C PHE A 67 -14.37 -17.18 -6.76
N TRP A 68 -13.99 -18.35 -7.25
CA TRP A 68 -12.63 -18.75 -7.47
C TRP A 68 -12.21 -18.48 -8.92
N CYS A 69 -10.96 -18.05 -9.12
CA CYS A 69 -10.36 -17.98 -10.45
C CYS A 69 -8.86 -18.28 -10.41
N ALA A 70 -8.34 -18.72 -11.54
CA ALA A 70 -6.92 -18.92 -11.79
C ALA A 70 -6.47 -18.09 -12.97
N SER A 71 -5.42 -17.30 -12.77
CA SER A 71 -4.79 -16.54 -13.85
C SER A 71 -3.91 -17.45 -14.71
N ASP A 72 -3.47 -16.92 -15.85
CA ASP A 72 -2.38 -17.52 -16.59
C ASP A 72 -1.11 -17.57 -15.71
N PRO A 73 -0.31 -18.64 -15.76
CA PRO A 73 0.94 -18.76 -15.01
C PRO A 73 1.97 -17.64 -15.29
N GLU A 74 1.89 -16.97 -16.43
CA GLU A 74 2.73 -15.81 -16.77
C GLU A 74 2.15 -14.48 -16.29
N ASP A 75 0.95 -14.50 -15.68
CA ASP A 75 0.25 -13.30 -15.21
C ASP A 75 -0.13 -13.41 -13.73
N VAL A 76 0.87 -13.52 -12.84
CA VAL A 76 0.71 -13.82 -11.42
C VAL A 76 1.29 -12.76 -10.47
N ALA A 77 1.99 -11.75 -10.99
CA ALA A 77 2.72 -10.78 -10.18
C ALA A 77 2.75 -9.40 -10.82
N ARG A 78 3.21 -8.42 -10.04
CA ARG A 78 3.57 -7.10 -10.60
C ARG A 78 4.75 -7.25 -11.54
N VAL A 79 4.72 -6.52 -12.64
CA VAL A 79 5.81 -6.44 -13.62
C VAL A 79 6.63 -5.18 -13.38
N GLU A 80 7.53 -5.23 -12.36
CA GLU A 80 8.29 -4.06 -11.92
C GLU A 80 9.22 -3.53 -13.03
N ASP A 81 9.84 -4.41 -13.80
CA ASP A 81 10.72 -4.10 -14.93
C ASP A 81 9.98 -3.50 -16.14
N ARG A 82 8.65 -3.62 -16.18
CA ARG A 82 7.77 -3.07 -17.22
C ARG A 82 6.83 -1.99 -16.70
N THR A 83 7.09 -1.50 -15.49
CA THR A 83 6.36 -0.37 -14.90
C THR A 83 7.19 0.89 -15.06
N PHE A 84 6.63 1.90 -15.73
CA PHE A 84 7.31 3.13 -16.12
C PHE A 84 6.64 4.37 -15.53
N ILE A 85 7.46 5.36 -15.20
CA ILE A 85 7.05 6.73 -14.94
C ILE A 85 7.53 7.57 -16.12
N CYS A 86 6.60 7.93 -16.99
CA CYS A 86 6.85 8.66 -18.24
C CYS A 86 6.65 10.16 -18.01
N SER A 87 7.47 10.73 -17.10
CA SER A 87 7.57 12.17 -16.88
C SER A 87 8.21 12.86 -18.07
N ARG A 88 7.97 14.17 -18.21
CA ARG A 88 8.52 14.98 -19.31
C ARG A 88 10.04 14.90 -19.38
N PHE A 89 10.72 14.87 -18.23
CA PHE A 89 12.16 14.73 -18.14
C PHE A 89 12.52 13.48 -17.31
N GLU A 90 13.55 12.76 -17.75
CA GLU A 90 14.05 11.57 -17.03
C GLU A 90 14.42 11.88 -15.59
N ALA A 91 14.99 13.07 -15.35
CA ALA A 91 15.35 13.53 -14.02
C ALA A 91 14.16 13.59 -13.04
N ASP A 92 12.95 13.85 -13.53
CA ASP A 92 11.75 13.91 -12.70
C ASP A 92 11.26 12.52 -12.25
N ALA A 93 11.53 11.47 -13.03
CA ALA A 93 11.29 10.08 -12.62
C ALA A 93 12.29 9.61 -11.56
N GLY A 94 13.52 10.09 -11.63
CA GLY A 94 14.61 9.78 -10.70
C GLY A 94 15.22 8.38 -10.87
N PRO A 95 16.22 8.05 -10.05
CA PRO A 95 17.04 6.85 -10.25
C PRO A 95 16.36 5.54 -9.84
N THR A 96 15.17 5.59 -9.26
CA THR A 96 14.48 4.44 -8.69
C THR A 96 13.29 3.96 -9.51
N ASN A 97 12.91 4.70 -10.53
CA ASN A 97 11.85 4.35 -11.48
C ASN A 97 12.45 3.98 -12.85
N ASN A 98 11.80 3.09 -13.56
CA ASN A 98 12.05 2.96 -15.00
C ASN A 98 11.43 4.18 -15.70
N TRP A 99 12.16 4.78 -16.61
CA TRP A 99 11.70 5.92 -17.39
C TRP A 99 11.73 5.61 -18.89
N MET A 100 10.80 6.17 -19.60
CA MET A 100 10.78 6.29 -21.06
C MET A 100 10.14 7.62 -21.41
N ASP A 101 10.66 8.27 -22.46
CA ASP A 101 10.06 9.51 -22.97
C ASP A 101 8.55 9.34 -23.19
N PRO A 102 7.70 10.26 -22.74
CA PRO A 102 6.24 10.10 -22.82
C PRO A 102 5.71 10.01 -24.25
N VAL A 103 6.36 10.65 -25.23
CA VAL A 103 5.96 10.57 -26.66
C VAL A 103 6.34 9.21 -27.22
N ASP A 104 7.53 8.71 -26.92
CA ASP A 104 7.99 7.39 -27.35
C ASP A 104 7.13 6.30 -26.73
N MET A 105 6.84 6.38 -25.42
CA MET A 105 5.96 5.43 -24.74
C MET A 105 4.55 5.42 -25.33
N LYS A 106 3.95 6.61 -25.58
CA LYS A 106 2.64 6.70 -26.22
C LYS A 106 2.65 6.10 -27.62
N THR A 107 3.73 6.26 -28.36
CA THR A 107 3.89 5.66 -29.70
C THR A 107 3.92 4.14 -29.61
N VAL A 108 4.76 3.57 -28.75
CA VAL A 108 4.85 2.12 -28.53
C VAL A 108 3.51 1.55 -28.08
N MET A 109 2.88 2.17 -27.07
CA MET A 109 1.61 1.70 -26.52
C MET A 109 0.45 1.82 -27.50
N THR A 110 0.42 2.86 -28.34
CA THR A 110 -0.60 3.02 -29.40
C THR A 110 -0.58 1.86 -30.37
N GLU A 111 0.59 1.37 -30.76
CA GLU A 111 0.70 0.19 -31.62
C GLU A 111 0.19 -1.08 -30.94
N HIS A 112 0.45 -1.27 -29.63
CA HIS A 112 -0.11 -2.38 -28.87
C HIS A 112 -1.63 -2.29 -28.72
N TYR A 113 -2.19 -1.10 -28.52
CA TYR A 113 -3.63 -0.91 -28.38
C TYR A 113 -4.42 -1.01 -29.68
N ARG A 114 -3.77 -0.85 -30.83
CA ARG A 114 -4.46 -0.89 -32.14
C ARG A 114 -5.18 -2.23 -32.35
N GLY A 115 -6.53 -2.19 -32.28
CA GLY A 115 -7.36 -3.37 -32.42
C GLY A 115 -7.27 -4.37 -31.25
N ALA A 116 -6.67 -4.00 -30.13
CA ALA A 116 -6.45 -4.89 -28.98
C ALA A 116 -7.75 -5.43 -28.35
N MET A 117 -8.88 -4.71 -28.53
CA MET A 117 -10.17 -5.12 -28.01
C MET A 117 -11.10 -5.72 -29.08
N SER A 118 -10.60 -6.02 -30.28
CA SER A 118 -11.41 -6.65 -31.34
C SER A 118 -11.99 -7.98 -30.87
N GLY A 119 -13.27 -8.23 -31.13
CA GLY A 119 -14.01 -9.39 -30.64
C GLY A 119 -14.38 -9.36 -29.17
N ARG A 120 -14.13 -8.23 -28.46
CA ARG A 120 -14.38 -8.04 -27.03
C ARG A 120 -15.31 -6.88 -26.76
N THR A 121 -15.89 -6.87 -25.57
CA THR A 121 -16.63 -5.73 -25.05
C THR A 121 -15.69 -4.81 -24.28
N MET A 122 -15.75 -3.51 -24.56
CA MET A 122 -15.07 -2.46 -23.81
C MET A 122 -15.99 -1.98 -22.67
N TYR A 123 -15.52 -2.08 -21.44
CA TYR A 123 -16.22 -1.62 -20.23
C TYR A 123 -15.65 -0.26 -19.83
N VAL A 124 -16.55 0.70 -19.55
CA VAL A 124 -16.21 2.05 -19.08
C VAL A 124 -16.68 2.20 -17.65
N ILE A 125 -15.76 2.32 -16.71
CA ILE A 125 -16.01 2.28 -15.26
C ILE A 125 -15.65 3.64 -14.67
N ALA A 126 -16.67 4.39 -14.21
CA ALA A 126 -16.43 5.56 -13.36
C ALA A 126 -16.23 5.12 -11.91
N PHE A 127 -15.21 5.67 -11.27
CA PHE A 127 -14.93 5.35 -9.87
C PHE A 127 -14.40 6.56 -9.10
N CYS A 128 -14.57 6.54 -7.79
CA CYS A 128 -13.99 7.49 -6.86
C CYS A 128 -13.05 6.74 -5.90
N MET A 129 -11.85 7.25 -5.75
CA MET A 129 -10.93 6.83 -4.70
C MET A 129 -11.13 7.74 -3.50
N GLY A 130 -11.42 7.13 -2.35
CA GLY A 130 -11.87 7.86 -1.15
C GLY A 130 -13.38 8.13 -1.12
N PRO A 131 -13.88 8.75 -0.03
CA PRO A 131 -15.30 9.07 0.10
C PRO A 131 -15.79 10.00 -1.01
N ILE A 132 -16.94 9.68 -1.61
CA ILE A 132 -17.51 10.46 -2.74
C ILE A 132 -17.85 11.89 -2.33
N ASP A 133 -18.24 12.09 -1.07
CA ASP A 133 -18.65 13.40 -0.54
C ASP A 133 -17.50 14.12 0.20
N ALA A 134 -16.25 13.70 0.00
CA ALA A 134 -15.09 14.44 0.49
C ALA A 134 -15.06 15.85 -0.12
N ALA A 135 -14.42 16.81 0.58
CA ALA A 135 -14.28 18.19 0.08
C ALA A 135 -13.60 18.25 -1.29
N GLU A 136 -12.64 17.34 -1.53
CA GLU A 136 -11.92 17.19 -2.79
C GLU A 136 -11.89 15.72 -3.23
N PRO A 137 -13.02 15.20 -3.75
CA PRO A 137 -13.10 13.82 -4.20
C PRO A 137 -12.17 13.60 -5.39
N LYS A 138 -11.57 12.41 -5.47
CA LYS A 138 -10.62 12.07 -6.53
C LYS A 138 -11.24 11.02 -7.46
N PHE A 139 -11.68 11.46 -8.62
CA PHE A 139 -12.35 10.62 -9.61
C PHE A 139 -11.39 10.02 -10.62
N GLY A 140 -11.78 8.87 -11.16
CA GLY A 140 -11.15 8.23 -12.30
C GLY A 140 -12.19 7.58 -13.22
N VAL A 141 -11.81 7.43 -14.48
CA VAL A 141 -12.56 6.62 -15.44
C VAL A 141 -11.60 5.55 -15.98
N GLN A 142 -11.94 4.30 -15.78
CA GLN A 142 -11.18 3.18 -16.33
C GLN A 142 -11.91 2.56 -17.51
N VAL A 143 -11.19 2.42 -18.62
CA VAL A 143 -11.60 1.64 -19.79
C VAL A 143 -10.87 0.30 -19.74
N THR A 144 -11.58 -0.82 -19.97
CA THR A 144 -11.00 -2.18 -19.94
C THR A 144 -11.81 -3.14 -20.82
N ASP A 145 -11.17 -4.16 -21.35
CA ASP A 145 -11.80 -5.27 -22.06
C ASP A 145 -11.96 -6.54 -21.19
N SER A 146 -11.84 -6.40 -19.88
CA SER A 146 -11.89 -7.49 -18.91
C SER A 146 -13.07 -7.36 -17.95
N GLU A 147 -14.00 -8.33 -17.99
CA GLU A 147 -15.09 -8.44 -17.01
C GLU A 147 -14.57 -8.67 -15.59
N TYR A 148 -13.46 -9.43 -15.44
CA TYR A 148 -12.81 -9.64 -14.14
C TYR A 148 -12.37 -8.32 -13.51
N VAL A 149 -11.79 -7.43 -14.32
CA VAL A 149 -11.40 -6.09 -13.87
C VAL A 149 -12.63 -5.28 -13.47
N ALA A 150 -13.69 -5.32 -14.28
CA ALA A 150 -14.91 -4.56 -14.00
C ALA A 150 -15.53 -4.96 -12.64
N VAL A 151 -15.71 -6.27 -12.37
CA VAL A 151 -16.28 -6.73 -11.09
C VAL A 151 -15.31 -6.51 -9.92
N SER A 152 -14.01 -6.65 -10.12
CA SER A 152 -13.03 -6.39 -9.07
C SER A 152 -12.98 -4.90 -8.69
N MET A 153 -13.13 -3.98 -9.66
CA MET A 153 -13.20 -2.55 -9.41
C MET A 153 -14.46 -2.15 -8.63
N GLN A 154 -15.59 -2.84 -8.80
CA GLN A 154 -16.79 -2.62 -7.98
C GLN A 154 -16.55 -2.94 -6.50
N ILE A 155 -15.69 -3.91 -6.17
CA ILE A 155 -15.31 -4.20 -4.78
C ILE A 155 -14.30 -3.18 -4.27
N MET A 156 -13.30 -2.84 -5.08
CA MET A 156 -12.13 -2.08 -4.63
C MET A 156 -12.34 -0.57 -4.58
N THR A 157 -13.36 -0.05 -5.27
CA THR A 157 -13.60 1.39 -5.41
C THR A 157 -15.05 1.74 -5.12
N ARG A 158 -15.33 3.02 -4.97
CA ARG A 158 -16.70 3.53 -4.98
C ARG A 158 -17.03 3.83 -6.43
N SER A 159 -17.93 3.06 -7.03
CA SER A 159 -18.30 3.15 -8.45
C SER A 159 -19.81 3.23 -8.63
N GLY A 160 -20.25 3.46 -9.85
CA GLY A 160 -21.66 3.44 -10.24
C GLY A 160 -22.30 4.81 -10.41
N ALA A 161 -23.64 4.85 -10.38
CA ALA A 161 -24.44 6.01 -10.76
C ALA A 161 -24.07 7.29 -9.99
N ALA A 162 -23.84 7.20 -8.68
CA ALA A 162 -23.46 8.35 -7.86
C ALA A 162 -22.14 9.01 -8.31
N VAL A 163 -21.20 8.22 -8.86
CA VAL A 163 -19.95 8.75 -9.41
C VAL A 163 -20.20 9.42 -10.77
N TRP A 164 -21.02 8.79 -11.63
CA TRP A 164 -21.42 9.40 -12.91
C TRP A 164 -22.11 10.75 -12.71
N ASP A 165 -22.99 10.86 -11.73
CA ASP A 165 -23.68 12.11 -11.39
C ASP A 165 -22.68 13.23 -11.02
N LYS A 166 -21.64 12.92 -10.24
CA LYS A 166 -20.58 13.88 -9.89
C LYS A 166 -19.74 14.27 -11.10
N LEU A 167 -19.35 13.32 -11.94
CA LEU A 167 -18.57 13.56 -13.15
C LEU A 167 -19.32 14.44 -14.15
N THR A 168 -20.64 14.35 -14.23
CA THR A 168 -21.48 15.19 -15.09
C THR A 168 -21.33 16.69 -14.78
N THR A 169 -20.85 17.07 -13.60
CA THR A 169 -20.59 18.47 -13.24
C THR A 169 -19.31 19.05 -13.84
N GLY A 170 -18.53 18.27 -14.60
CA GLY A 170 -17.30 18.71 -15.25
C GLY A 170 -16.08 18.74 -14.33
N VAL A 171 -16.05 17.88 -13.30
CA VAL A 171 -14.89 17.75 -12.40
C VAL A 171 -13.75 16.97 -13.05
N ASP A 172 -12.51 17.25 -12.64
CA ASP A 172 -11.32 16.55 -13.11
C ASP A 172 -11.36 15.05 -12.80
N PHE A 173 -10.76 14.24 -13.67
CA PHE A 173 -10.65 12.80 -13.49
C PHE A 173 -9.31 12.27 -14.03
N VAL A 174 -8.87 11.13 -13.49
CA VAL A 174 -7.70 10.38 -13.98
C VAL A 174 -8.14 9.41 -15.06
N ARG A 175 -7.48 9.47 -16.23
CA ARG A 175 -7.73 8.56 -17.34
C ARG A 175 -6.95 7.26 -17.14
N CYS A 176 -7.67 6.14 -17.10
CA CYS A 176 -7.12 4.81 -16.87
C CYS A 176 -7.45 3.91 -18.08
N LEU A 177 -6.52 3.71 -18.99
CA LEU A 177 -6.68 2.81 -20.13
C LEU A 177 -6.03 1.46 -19.84
N HIS A 178 -6.82 0.39 -19.95
CA HIS A 178 -6.38 -0.98 -19.74
C HIS A 178 -6.89 -1.88 -20.86
N SER A 179 -6.04 -2.81 -21.32
CA SER A 179 -6.44 -3.95 -22.16
C SER A 179 -5.61 -5.19 -21.79
N VAL A 180 -6.25 -6.34 -21.79
CA VAL A 180 -5.56 -7.64 -21.65
C VAL A 180 -4.69 -7.98 -22.86
N GLY A 181 -4.82 -7.25 -23.97
CA GLY A 181 -3.99 -7.42 -25.17
C GLY A 181 -4.24 -8.73 -25.92
N ALA A 182 -5.44 -9.30 -25.83
CA ALA A 182 -5.78 -10.59 -26.42
C ALA A 182 -7.03 -10.49 -27.32
N PRO A 183 -6.93 -9.85 -28.50
CA PRO A 183 -8.05 -9.72 -29.44
C PRO A 183 -8.54 -11.09 -29.89
N LEU A 184 -9.83 -11.19 -30.20
CA LEU A 184 -10.48 -12.42 -30.68
C LEU A 184 -10.80 -12.30 -32.17
N TYR A 185 -10.41 -13.31 -32.93
CA TYR A 185 -10.79 -13.42 -34.34
C TYR A 185 -12.12 -14.16 -34.48
N PRO A 186 -12.88 -13.93 -35.55
CA PRO A 186 -14.16 -14.60 -35.78
C PRO A 186 -14.05 -16.12 -35.67
N GLY A 187 -14.85 -16.71 -34.74
CA GLY A 187 -14.85 -18.15 -34.46
C GLY A 187 -13.77 -18.63 -33.49
N GLN A 188 -12.92 -17.75 -32.97
CA GLN A 188 -11.95 -18.08 -31.94
C GLN A 188 -12.64 -18.17 -30.58
N ALA A 189 -12.38 -19.25 -29.84
CA ALA A 189 -12.81 -19.37 -28.45
C ALA A 189 -11.91 -18.48 -27.54
N ASP A 190 -12.52 -17.79 -26.59
CA ASP A 190 -11.78 -17.02 -25.56
C ASP A 190 -11.08 -17.96 -24.57
N SER A 191 -9.98 -17.52 -24.01
CA SER A 191 -9.33 -18.22 -22.89
C SER A 191 -10.00 -17.87 -21.57
N ALA A 192 -9.87 -18.75 -20.57
CA ALA A 192 -10.38 -18.48 -19.22
C ALA A 192 -9.68 -17.29 -18.54
N TRP A 193 -8.44 -16.98 -18.94
CA TRP A 193 -7.68 -15.81 -18.48
C TRP A 193 -6.90 -15.23 -19.67
N PRO A 194 -7.50 -14.27 -20.38
CA PRO A 194 -6.81 -13.63 -21.49
C PRO A 194 -5.73 -12.68 -20.97
N CYS A 195 -4.54 -12.75 -21.57
CA CYS A 195 -3.42 -11.84 -21.35
C CYS A 195 -2.44 -11.92 -22.52
N ASP A 196 -1.54 -10.94 -22.63
CA ASP A 196 -0.44 -10.92 -23.61
C ASP A 196 0.89 -11.25 -22.89
N GLY A 197 1.83 -11.87 -23.60
CA GLY A 197 3.19 -12.07 -23.12
C GLY A 197 3.96 -10.76 -22.93
N THR A 198 3.62 -9.73 -23.72
CA THR A 198 4.17 -8.38 -23.59
C THR A 198 3.32 -7.58 -22.61
N LYS A 199 3.97 -6.99 -21.60
CA LYS A 199 3.27 -6.21 -20.58
C LYS A 199 3.90 -4.83 -20.44
N TYR A 200 3.06 -3.80 -20.31
CA TYR A 200 3.46 -2.43 -20.02
C TYR A 200 2.49 -1.79 -19.01
N ILE A 201 3.04 -1.13 -17.99
CA ILE A 201 2.28 -0.34 -17.01
C ILE A 201 2.88 1.06 -16.98
N SER A 202 2.32 1.97 -17.76
CA SER A 202 2.88 3.31 -17.99
C SER A 202 2.06 4.38 -17.29
N HIS A 203 2.75 5.29 -16.59
CA HIS A 203 2.15 6.40 -15.87
C HIS A 203 2.65 7.69 -16.49
N PHE A 204 1.75 8.61 -16.79
CA PHE A 204 2.02 9.94 -17.31
C PHE A 204 1.59 10.97 -16.23
N PRO A 205 2.48 11.32 -15.29
CA PRO A 205 2.10 12.07 -14.10
C PRO A 205 1.56 13.46 -14.40
N GLU A 206 2.13 14.16 -15.38
CA GLU A 206 1.72 15.51 -15.77
C GLU A 206 0.33 15.51 -16.43
N ASP A 207 0.00 14.45 -17.18
CA ASP A 207 -1.28 14.28 -17.86
C ASP A 207 -2.33 13.59 -16.96
N ARG A 208 -1.94 13.15 -15.75
CA ARG A 208 -2.77 12.33 -14.83
C ARG A 208 -3.41 11.15 -15.55
N THR A 209 -2.59 10.41 -16.31
CA THR A 209 -3.05 9.32 -17.20
C THR A 209 -2.26 8.04 -16.90
N ILE A 210 -2.94 6.89 -17.02
CA ILE A 210 -2.37 5.56 -16.80
C ILE A 210 -2.73 4.70 -18.00
N TRP A 211 -1.73 4.06 -18.61
CA TRP A 211 -1.89 3.08 -19.67
C TRP A 211 -1.31 1.74 -19.27
N SER A 212 -2.14 0.70 -19.23
CA SER A 212 -1.76 -0.66 -18.86
C SER A 212 -2.19 -1.65 -19.94
N TYR A 213 -1.27 -2.47 -20.39
CA TYR A 213 -1.45 -3.43 -21.47
C TYR A 213 -0.90 -4.81 -21.09
N GLY A 214 -1.64 -5.86 -21.45
CA GLY A 214 -1.16 -7.25 -21.50
C GLY A 214 -1.36 -8.05 -20.21
N SER A 215 -1.76 -7.45 -19.10
CA SER A 215 -1.97 -8.16 -17.82
C SER A 215 -3.40 -7.96 -17.32
N GLY A 216 -4.07 -9.04 -16.93
CA GLY A 216 -5.38 -8.98 -16.23
C GLY A 216 -5.26 -9.03 -14.70
N TYR A 217 -4.04 -9.13 -14.12
CA TYR A 217 -3.84 -9.45 -12.72
C TYR A 217 -3.58 -8.24 -11.82
N GLY A 218 -4.33 -8.17 -10.73
CA GLY A 218 -4.05 -7.32 -9.56
C GLY A 218 -3.84 -5.85 -9.90
N GLY A 219 -2.81 -5.26 -9.31
CA GLY A 219 -2.49 -3.84 -9.48
C GLY A 219 -2.04 -3.44 -10.89
N ASN A 220 -1.75 -4.40 -11.79
CA ASN A 220 -1.49 -4.12 -13.19
C ASN A 220 -2.78 -3.75 -13.94
N ALA A 221 -3.92 -4.26 -13.52
CA ALA A 221 -5.21 -4.14 -14.18
C ALA A 221 -6.24 -3.33 -13.38
N LEU A 222 -6.21 -3.42 -12.05
CA LEU A 222 -7.05 -2.61 -11.15
C LEU A 222 -6.38 -1.24 -10.95
N LEU A 223 -6.54 -0.36 -11.93
CA LEU A 223 -5.72 0.86 -12.03
C LEU A 223 -6.03 1.89 -10.94
N GLY A 224 -7.20 1.83 -10.30
CA GLY A 224 -7.53 2.64 -9.14
C GLY A 224 -6.60 2.38 -7.95
N LYS A 225 -6.10 1.14 -7.77
CA LYS A 225 -5.32 0.74 -6.60
C LYS A 225 -3.90 1.35 -6.62
N LYS A 226 -2.91 0.69 -7.18
CA LYS A 226 -1.50 1.10 -7.08
C LYS A 226 -1.09 2.17 -8.09
N CYS A 227 -1.68 2.13 -9.28
CA CYS A 227 -1.35 3.07 -10.33
C CYS A 227 -1.89 4.46 -10.01
N TYR A 228 -3.19 4.58 -9.70
CA TYR A 228 -3.79 5.86 -9.34
C TYR A 228 -3.49 6.25 -7.90
N SER A 229 -3.93 5.43 -6.91
CA SER A 229 -3.91 5.84 -5.49
C SER A 229 -2.52 6.01 -4.89
N LEU A 230 -1.47 5.55 -5.57
CA LEU A 230 -0.08 5.77 -5.17
C LEU A 230 0.73 6.50 -6.25
N ARG A 231 1.00 5.90 -7.43
CA ARG A 231 1.96 6.51 -8.38
C ARG A 231 1.49 7.86 -8.94
N ILE A 232 0.26 7.94 -9.45
CA ILE A 232 -0.29 9.23 -9.90
C ILE A 232 -0.60 10.13 -8.71
N ALA A 233 -1.24 9.59 -7.66
CA ALA A 233 -1.62 10.35 -6.48
C ALA A 233 -0.41 10.91 -5.71
N SER A 234 0.74 10.23 -5.66
CA SER A 234 1.95 10.77 -5.02
C SER A 234 2.46 12.05 -5.70
N LYS A 235 2.39 12.09 -7.05
CA LYS A 235 2.75 13.31 -7.79
C LYS A 235 1.68 14.41 -7.62
N MET A 236 0.39 14.05 -7.69
CA MET A 236 -0.70 14.99 -7.39
C MET A 236 -0.55 15.57 -5.99
N ALA A 237 -0.26 14.72 -5.00
CA ALA A 237 -0.07 15.10 -3.62
C ALA A 237 1.09 16.10 -3.44
N LYS A 238 2.22 15.86 -4.12
CA LYS A 238 3.34 16.82 -4.16
C LYS A 238 2.89 18.18 -4.69
N ASP A 239 2.17 18.18 -5.81
CA ASP A 239 1.75 19.42 -6.48
C ASP A 239 0.68 20.19 -5.69
N GLU A 240 -0.20 19.47 -4.99
CA GLU A 240 -1.36 20.02 -4.27
C GLU A 240 -1.11 20.18 -2.76
N GLY A 241 0.02 19.70 -2.22
CA GLY A 241 0.43 19.90 -0.82
C GLY A 241 -0.23 18.94 0.18
N TRP A 242 -0.46 17.68 -0.21
CA TRP A 242 -0.94 16.58 0.65
C TRP A 242 -0.04 15.34 0.49
N LEU A 243 -0.34 14.23 1.16
CA LEU A 243 0.48 13.00 1.10
C LEU A 243 -0.37 11.82 0.60
N ALA A 244 0.19 11.01 -0.31
CA ALA A 244 -0.37 9.73 -0.76
C ALA A 244 0.62 8.61 -0.43
N GLU A 245 0.27 7.76 0.54
CA GLU A 245 1.21 6.88 1.20
C GLU A 245 0.75 5.42 1.21
N HIS A 246 1.71 4.51 1.12
CA HIS A 246 1.49 3.07 1.24
C HIS A 246 1.38 2.65 2.71
N MET A 247 0.30 3.10 3.36
CA MET A 247 0.08 2.95 4.79
C MET A 247 -1.28 2.36 5.11
N LEU A 248 -1.34 1.53 6.14
CA LEU A 248 -2.59 1.22 6.83
C LEU A 248 -3.03 2.41 7.69
N ILE A 249 -4.32 2.47 8.02
CA ILE A 249 -4.89 3.39 9.00
C ILE A 249 -5.64 2.55 10.03
N LEU A 250 -5.26 2.69 11.31
CA LEU A 250 -5.80 1.91 12.42
C LEU A 250 -6.31 2.85 13.52
N LYS A 251 -7.50 2.58 14.01
CA LYS A 251 -8.09 3.21 15.21
C LYS A 251 -7.79 2.35 16.42
N LEU A 252 -7.28 2.95 17.46
CA LEU A 252 -6.99 2.31 18.74
C LEU A 252 -7.76 3.03 19.86
N THR A 253 -8.49 2.27 20.66
CA THR A 253 -9.23 2.82 21.81
C THR A 253 -8.79 2.14 23.10
N SER A 254 -8.37 2.94 24.08
CA SER A 254 -7.95 2.47 25.39
C SER A 254 -9.16 2.06 26.25
N PRO A 255 -8.95 1.35 27.39
CA PRO A 255 -9.99 1.04 28.36
C PRO A 255 -10.72 2.29 28.88
N GLU A 256 -10.03 3.43 28.97
CA GLU A 256 -10.55 4.73 29.40
C GLU A 256 -11.35 5.46 28.31
N LYS A 257 -11.56 4.80 27.15
CA LYS A 257 -12.26 5.33 25.98
C LYS A 257 -11.53 6.47 25.26
N LYS A 258 -10.23 6.59 25.46
CA LYS A 258 -9.39 7.49 24.69
C LYS A 258 -9.06 6.86 23.34
N THR A 259 -9.34 7.59 22.26
CA THR A 259 -9.16 7.11 20.89
C THR A 259 -7.99 7.81 20.21
N HIS A 260 -7.16 7.04 19.52
CA HIS A 260 -6.09 7.52 18.65
C HIS A 260 -6.17 6.83 17.28
N TYR A 261 -5.80 7.55 16.24
CA TYR A 261 -5.63 6.99 14.91
C TYR A 261 -4.15 7.00 14.54
N ILE A 262 -3.68 5.91 13.99
CA ILE A 262 -2.29 5.77 13.55
C ILE A 262 -2.24 5.41 12.07
N ALA A 263 -1.21 5.88 11.38
CA ALA A 263 -0.83 5.39 10.07
C ALA A 263 0.45 4.55 10.17
N ALA A 264 0.58 3.48 9.37
CA ALA A 264 1.79 2.65 9.43
C ALA A 264 2.20 2.12 8.06
N ALA A 265 3.45 2.35 7.70
CA ALA A 265 4.09 1.94 6.47
C ALA A 265 5.00 0.73 6.68
N PHE A 266 4.74 -0.34 5.95
CA PHE A 266 5.57 -1.54 5.95
C PHE A 266 5.74 -2.05 4.51
N PRO A 267 6.94 -2.47 4.10
CA PRO A 267 7.14 -3.20 2.85
C PRO A 267 6.29 -4.47 2.77
N SER A 268 6.16 -5.01 1.57
CA SER A 268 5.42 -6.26 1.35
C SER A 268 5.90 -7.38 2.27
N SER A 269 4.97 -8.19 2.77
CA SER A 269 5.22 -9.32 3.69
C SER A 269 5.79 -8.92 5.07
N CYS A 270 5.67 -7.67 5.49
CA CYS A 270 6.08 -7.20 6.83
C CYS A 270 4.92 -7.06 7.82
N GLY A 271 3.73 -7.65 7.53
CA GLY A 271 2.62 -7.76 8.48
C GLY A 271 1.65 -6.58 8.48
N LYS A 272 1.60 -5.76 7.41
CA LYS A 272 0.71 -4.59 7.30
C LYS A 272 -0.77 -4.95 7.52
N THR A 273 -1.31 -5.91 6.75
CA THR A 273 -2.71 -6.34 6.89
C THR A 273 -3.01 -6.95 8.27
N ASN A 274 -2.06 -7.69 8.85
CA ASN A 274 -2.22 -8.23 10.20
C ASN A 274 -2.25 -7.13 11.27
N LEU A 275 -1.51 -6.03 11.08
CA LEU A 275 -1.58 -4.89 11.98
C LEU A 275 -2.88 -4.09 11.78
N ALA A 276 -3.33 -3.93 10.53
CA ALA A 276 -4.60 -3.25 10.22
C ALA A 276 -5.82 -3.93 10.84
N MET A 277 -5.75 -5.26 11.02
CA MET A 277 -6.79 -6.10 11.63
C MET A 277 -6.32 -6.68 12.97
N LEU A 278 -5.55 -5.89 13.74
CA LEU A 278 -4.97 -6.31 15.02
C LEU A 278 -6.05 -6.74 16.01
N GLU A 279 -5.82 -7.88 16.66
CA GLU A 279 -6.53 -8.29 17.86
C GLU A 279 -5.64 -8.04 19.09
N PRO A 280 -5.88 -6.94 19.86
CA PRO A 280 -5.03 -6.61 21.00
C PRO A 280 -5.06 -7.68 22.08
N THR A 281 -3.88 -8.07 22.60
CA THR A 281 -3.77 -8.95 23.77
C THR A 281 -3.96 -8.21 25.08
N LEU A 282 -3.93 -6.88 25.06
CA LEU A 282 -4.14 -6.02 26.21
C LEU A 282 -5.63 -5.93 26.56
N ALA A 283 -5.98 -6.24 27.82
CA ALA A 283 -7.37 -6.21 28.28
C ALA A 283 -8.00 -4.81 28.13
N GLY A 284 -9.20 -4.76 27.54
CA GLY A 284 -9.99 -3.54 27.37
C GLY A 284 -9.54 -2.63 26.22
N TRP A 285 -8.44 -2.95 25.55
CA TRP A 285 -8.04 -2.25 24.32
C TRP A 285 -8.82 -2.79 23.13
N THR A 286 -9.19 -1.91 22.22
CA THR A 286 -9.80 -2.28 20.93
C THR A 286 -9.00 -1.68 19.78
N ALA A 287 -8.97 -2.41 18.67
CA ALA A 287 -8.39 -1.97 17.41
C ALA A 287 -9.42 -2.11 16.29
N GLU A 288 -9.61 -1.06 15.50
CA GLU A 288 -10.59 -1.01 14.42
C GLU A 288 -9.92 -0.53 13.13
N THR A 289 -10.21 -1.20 12.03
CA THR A 289 -9.60 -0.94 10.72
C THR A 289 -10.27 0.25 10.03
N VAL A 290 -9.51 1.28 9.65
CA VAL A 290 -9.97 2.34 8.73
C VAL A 290 -9.53 2.03 7.29
N GLY A 291 -8.31 1.49 7.12
CA GLY A 291 -7.77 1.04 5.85
C GLY A 291 -6.53 0.18 6.05
N ASP A 292 -6.25 -0.78 5.14
CA ASP A 292 -5.16 -1.73 5.33
C ASP A 292 -3.91 -1.46 4.47
N ASP A 293 -4.02 -0.59 3.45
CA ASP A 293 -2.98 -0.54 2.42
C ASP A 293 -2.56 0.87 1.97
N ILE A 294 -3.49 1.82 1.88
CA ILE A 294 -3.23 3.17 1.35
C ILE A 294 -3.88 4.23 2.25
N ALA A 295 -3.14 5.32 2.51
CA ALA A 295 -3.61 6.49 3.23
C ALA A 295 -3.34 7.76 2.43
N TRP A 296 -4.35 8.60 2.25
CA TRP A 296 -4.21 9.96 1.75
C TRP A 296 -4.35 10.92 2.90
N MET A 297 -3.34 11.78 3.10
CA MET A 297 -3.30 12.64 4.28
C MET A 297 -3.18 14.11 3.91
N ARG A 298 -3.99 14.94 4.56
CA ARG A 298 -3.98 16.40 4.41
C ARG A 298 -4.23 17.09 5.75
N PHE A 299 -3.84 18.35 5.85
CA PHE A 299 -4.17 19.14 7.04
C PHE A 299 -5.64 19.51 7.06
N GLY A 300 -6.25 19.32 8.22
CA GLY A 300 -7.56 19.89 8.53
C GLY A 300 -7.45 21.35 9.01
N ASP A 301 -8.60 22.00 9.17
CA ASP A 301 -8.69 23.41 9.62
C ASP A 301 -8.09 23.61 11.02
N ASP A 302 -8.05 22.59 11.83
CA ASP A 302 -7.42 22.60 13.16
C ASP A 302 -5.90 22.48 13.12
N GLY A 303 -5.31 22.30 11.93
CA GLY A 303 -3.89 22.16 11.69
C GLY A 303 -3.31 20.79 12.03
N ARG A 304 -4.14 19.77 12.31
CA ARG A 304 -3.73 18.36 12.42
C ARG A 304 -3.76 17.67 11.06
N LEU A 305 -2.98 16.61 10.91
CA LEU A 305 -2.97 15.78 9.72
C LEU A 305 -4.11 14.76 9.78
N TYR A 306 -4.99 14.77 8.78
CA TYR A 306 -6.12 13.83 8.64
C TYR A 306 -5.86 12.85 7.51
N ALA A 307 -6.24 11.59 7.72
CA ALA A 307 -6.13 10.54 6.71
C ALA A 307 -7.49 10.02 6.27
N VAL A 308 -7.63 9.76 4.97
CA VAL A 308 -8.72 8.99 4.38
C VAL A 308 -8.18 7.72 3.75
N ASN A 309 -8.97 6.65 3.77
CA ASN A 309 -8.71 5.44 3.01
C ASN A 309 -9.31 5.57 1.61
N PRO A 310 -8.50 5.56 0.54
CA PRO A 310 -9.02 5.66 -0.82
C PRO A 310 -9.76 4.41 -1.29
N GLU A 311 -9.53 3.25 -0.71
CA GLU A 311 -10.08 1.96 -1.15
C GLU A 311 -11.41 1.63 -0.46
N ALA A 312 -12.28 0.88 -1.16
CA ALA A 312 -13.54 0.35 -0.64
C ALA A 312 -13.47 -1.16 -0.33
N GLY A 313 -12.39 -1.81 -0.69
CA GLY A 313 -12.15 -3.24 -0.50
C GLY A 313 -10.74 -3.56 -0.07
N PHE A 314 -10.56 -4.78 0.42
CA PHE A 314 -9.26 -5.39 0.68
C PHE A 314 -8.81 -6.22 -0.53
N PHE A 315 -7.54 -6.10 -0.89
CA PHE A 315 -6.88 -6.96 -1.86
C PHE A 315 -5.73 -7.70 -1.17
N GLY A 316 -6.10 -8.62 -0.28
CA GLY A 316 -5.17 -9.27 0.64
C GLY A 316 -4.40 -10.42 0.03
N VAL A 317 -3.19 -10.69 0.54
CA VAL A 317 -2.42 -11.91 0.25
C VAL A 317 -3.06 -13.07 1.00
N ALA A 318 -3.43 -14.16 0.29
CA ALA A 318 -4.08 -15.30 0.89
C ALA A 318 -3.09 -16.21 1.67
N PRO A 319 -1.95 -16.66 1.13
CA PRO A 319 -1.03 -17.55 1.84
C PRO A 319 -0.55 -17.00 3.18
N GLY A 320 -0.63 -17.83 4.21
CA GLY A 320 -0.29 -17.47 5.59
C GLY A 320 -1.39 -16.75 6.35
N THR A 321 -2.48 -16.35 5.71
CA THR A 321 -3.68 -15.83 6.38
C THR A 321 -4.53 -17.01 6.86
N GLY A 322 -4.83 -17.04 8.16
CA GLY A 322 -5.60 -18.10 8.79
C GLY A 322 -6.20 -17.62 10.11
N VAL A 323 -7.01 -18.44 10.75
CA VAL A 323 -7.70 -18.09 12.00
C VAL A 323 -6.74 -17.75 13.15
N HIS A 324 -5.52 -18.30 13.12
CA HIS A 324 -4.50 -18.04 14.15
C HIS A 324 -3.63 -16.82 13.85
N THR A 325 -3.54 -16.41 12.58
CA THR A 325 -2.67 -15.28 12.15
C THR A 325 -3.46 -14.00 11.91
N ASN A 326 -4.70 -14.13 11.40
CA ASN A 326 -5.60 -13.00 11.15
C ASN A 326 -7.07 -13.46 11.16
N PRO A 327 -7.68 -13.64 12.36
CA PRO A 327 -9.06 -14.11 12.49
C PRO A 327 -10.07 -13.15 11.84
N HIS A 328 -9.78 -11.83 11.84
CA HIS A 328 -10.68 -10.83 11.26
C HIS A 328 -10.70 -10.86 9.74
N ALA A 329 -9.55 -11.12 9.08
CA ALA A 329 -9.52 -11.35 7.64
C ALA A 329 -10.32 -12.60 7.28
N MET A 330 -10.15 -13.69 8.02
CA MET A 330 -10.92 -14.92 7.81
C MET A 330 -12.42 -14.67 7.98
N ALA A 331 -12.84 -14.02 9.06
CA ALA A 331 -14.25 -13.67 9.29
C ALA A 331 -14.80 -12.71 8.22
N THR A 332 -13.97 -11.86 7.63
CA THR A 332 -14.38 -10.98 6.53
C THR A 332 -14.72 -11.78 5.28
N ILE A 333 -13.85 -12.68 4.85
CA ILE A 333 -14.03 -13.46 3.63
C ILE A 333 -15.11 -14.55 3.77
N GLU A 334 -15.37 -15.05 4.99
CA GLU A 334 -16.47 -15.98 5.27
C GLU A 334 -17.85 -15.36 5.02
N ARG A 335 -17.98 -14.05 5.04
CA ARG A 335 -19.25 -13.36 4.69
C ARG A 335 -19.59 -13.41 3.20
N GLY A 336 -18.68 -13.90 2.37
CA GLY A 336 -18.86 -13.97 0.93
C GLY A 336 -18.53 -12.66 0.21
N ASN A 337 -19.19 -12.39 -0.92
CA ASN A 337 -18.98 -11.22 -1.78
C ASN A 337 -17.51 -11.03 -2.19
N SER A 338 -16.80 -12.14 -2.43
CA SER A 338 -15.34 -12.14 -2.56
C SER A 338 -14.88 -12.86 -3.83
N ILE A 339 -13.77 -12.39 -4.37
CA ILE A 339 -13.09 -13.03 -5.50
C ILE A 339 -11.74 -13.55 -5.01
N PHE A 340 -11.49 -14.84 -5.21
CA PHE A 340 -10.27 -15.52 -4.82
C PHE A 340 -9.47 -15.87 -6.07
N THR A 341 -8.30 -15.25 -6.23
CA THR A 341 -7.46 -15.44 -7.41
C THR A 341 -6.20 -16.21 -7.06
N ASN A 342 -5.93 -17.31 -7.78
CA ASN A 342 -4.76 -18.17 -7.64
C ASN A 342 -4.61 -18.87 -6.28
N VAL A 343 -5.67 -19.05 -5.52
CA VAL A 343 -5.77 -19.99 -4.41
C VAL A 343 -6.13 -21.39 -4.93
N ALA A 344 -6.07 -22.41 -4.10
CA ALA A 344 -6.57 -23.73 -4.45
C ALA A 344 -8.10 -23.81 -4.28
N LEU A 345 -8.73 -24.71 -5.04
CA LEU A 345 -10.16 -25.05 -4.95
C LEU A 345 -10.29 -26.43 -4.29
N THR A 346 -11.14 -26.53 -3.28
CA THR A 346 -11.43 -27.78 -2.58
C THR A 346 -12.47 -28.63 -3.31
N ASP A 347 -12.52 -29.93 -3.03
CA ASP A 347 -13.46 -30.86 -3.66
C ASP A 347 -14.94 -30.56 -3.31
N ASP A 348 -15.17 -29.89 -2.18
CA ASP A 348 -16.49 -29.42 -1.73
C ASP A 348 -16.85 -28.01 -2.20
N GLY A 349 -16.07 -27.45 -3.13
CA GLY A 349 -16.38 -26.18 -3.79
C GLY A 349 -16.07 -24.93 -2.95
N ASP A 350 -15.10 -25.01 -2.03
CA ASP A 350 -14.56 -23.86 -1.29
C ASP A 350 -13.09 -23.61 -1.67
N VAL A 351 -12.44 -22.68 -1.03
CA VAL A 351 -11.05 -22.28 -1.28
C VAL A 351 -10.11 -22.73 -0.17
N TRP A 352 -8.85 -22.94 -0.55
CA TRP A 352 -7.78 -23.25 0.40
C TRP A 352 -6.43 -22.64 -0.06
N TRP A 353 -5.55 -22.37 0.90
CA TRP A 353 -4.16 -21.95 0.70
C TRP A 353 -3.29 -22.35 1.90
N GLU A 354 -1.98 -22.40 1.70
CA GLU A 354 -1.02 -22.74 2.74
C GLU A 354 -1.09 -21.76 3.92
N GLY A 355 -1.27 -22.31 5.11
CA GLY A 355 -1.43 -21.56 6.37
C GLY A 355 -2.88 -21.20 6.72
N MET A 356 -3.84 -21.55 5.88
CA MET A 356 -5.26 -21.39 6.21
C MET A 356 -5.70 -22.35 7.32
N THR A 357 -5.21 -23.59 7.26
CA THR A 357 -5.45 -24.66 8.25
C THR A 357 -4.15 -25.33 8.66
N ASP A 358 -4.12 -25.98 9.83
CA ASP A 358 -2.95 -26.70 10.35
C ASP A 358 -2.54 -27.89 9.47
N ARG A 359 -3.52 -28.52 8.81
CA ARG A 359 -3.30 -29.64 7.90
C ARG A 359 -3.97 -29.35 6.57
N PRO A 360 -3.25 -29.59 5.45
CA PRO A 360 -3.86 -29.44 4.14
C PRO A 360 -4.95 -30.51 3.93
N PRO A 361 -5.99 -30.25 3.11
CA PRO A 361 -6.89 -31.25 2.59
C PRO A 361 -6.14 -32.37 1.87
N ALA A 362 -6.78 -33.55 1.82
CA ALA A 362 -6.16 -34.74 1.19
C ALA A 362 -6.03 -34.60 -0.33
N HIS A 363 -6.97 -33.85 -0.94
CA HIS A 363 -7.01 -33.56 -2.37
C HIS A 363 -7.56 -32.14 -2.60
N LEU A 364 -7.05 -31.45 -3.64
CA LEU A 364 -7.42 -30.12 -4.09
C LEU A 364 -7.23 -30.00 -5.60
N THR A 365 -7.87 -29.04 -6.22
CA THR A 365 -7.43 -28.47 -7.50
C THR A 365 -6.49 -27.29 -7.21
N ASP A 366 -5.25 -27.35 -7.69
CA ASP A 366 -4.29 -26.26 -7.48
C ASP A 366 -4.64 -25.01 -8.31
N TRP A 367 -3.90 -23.92 -8.05
CA TRP A 367 -4.09 -22.66 -8.75
C TRP A 367 -3.80 -22.72 -10.27
N LYS A 368 -3.15 -23.79 -10.74
CA LYS A 368 -2.92 -24.09 -12.17
C LYS A 368 -3.98 -25.03 -12.74
N ARG A 369 -5.06 -25.27 -12.01
CA ARG A 369 -6.17 -26.18 -12.38
C ARG A 369 -5.75 -27.64 -12.53
N ARG A 370 -4.76 -28.11 -11.75
CA ARG A 370 -4.25 -29.49 -11.74
C ARG A 370 -4.66 -30.18 -10.43
N ASP A 371 -4.78 -31.51 -10.48
CA ASP A 371 -4.96 -32.33 -9.28
C ASP A 371 -3.75 -32.15 -8.35
N TRP A 372 -4.03 -31.90 -7.07
CA TRP A 372 -3.03 -31.65 -6.06
C TRP A 372 -3.30 -32.46 -4.79
N THR A 373 -2.25 -33.00 -4.20
CA THR A 373 -2.23 -33.65 -2.89
C THR A 373 -1.05 -33.14 -2.08
N PRO A 374 -1.01 -33.37 -0.75
CA PRO A 374 0.15 -33.00 0.07
C PRO A 374 1.50 -33.57 -0.41
N ASN A 375 1.48 -34.60 -1.24
CA ASN A 375 2.67 -35.23 -1.81
C ASN A 375 3.09 -34.67 -3.18
N SER A 376 2.37 -33.68 -3.71
CA SER A 376 2.65 -33.12 -5.05
C SER A 376 3.97 -32.37 -5.17
N GLY A 377 4.63 -32.00 -4.04
CA GLY A 377 5.94 -31.32 -4.03
C GLY A 377 5.90 -29.83 -4.43
N GLU A 378 4.76 -29.34 -4.90
CA GLU A 378 4.50 -27.92 -5.23
C GLU A 378 3.42 -27.37 -4.29
N ARG A 379 3.31 -26.05 -4.20
CA ARG A 379 2.23 -25.38 -3.45
C ARG A 379 0.90 -25.49 -4.20
N ALA A 380 -0.18 -25.66 -3.45
CA ALA A 380 -1.54 -25.66 -3.99
C ALA A 380 -2.00 -24.25 -4.40
N ALA A 381 -1.65 -23.22 -3.61
CA ALA A 381 -1.90 -21.83 -3.94
C ALA A 381 -0.62 -21.13 -4.43
N HIS A 382 -0.76 -20.16 -5.34
CA HIS A 382 0.36 -19.30 -5.73
C HIS A 382 0.81 -18.43 -4.54
N PRO A 383 2.13 -18.21 -4.31
CA PRO A 383 2.62 -17.37 -3.19
C PRO A 383 2.08 -15.94 -3.19
N ASN A 384 1.66 -15.41 -4.35
CA ASN A 384 1.05 -14.10 -4.50
C ASN A 384 -0.47 -14.18 -4.76
N SER A 385 -1.13 -15.29 -4.42
CA SER A 385 -2.57 -15.42 -4.52
C SER A 385 -3.29 -14.39 -3.64
N ARG A 386 -4.48 -13.98 -4.08
CA ARG A 386 -5.21 -12.85 -3.49
C ARG A 386 -6.66 -13.20 -3.20
N TYR A 387 -7.19 -12.57 -2.17
CA TYR A 387 -8.63 -12.39 -2.02
C TYR A 387 -8.98 -10.90 -2.20
N CYS A 388 -10.06 -10.63 -2.93
CA CYS A 388 -10.65 -9.31 -3.13
C CYS A 388 -12.01 -9.29 -2.44
N THR A 389 -12.22 -8.44 -1.43
CA THR A 389 -13.41 -8.47 -0.57
C THR A 389 -13.78 -7.07 -0.06
N PRO A 390 -15.08 -6.72 0.12
CA PRO A 390 -15.47 -5.40 0.61
C PRO A 390 -14.98 -5.14 2.04
N ILE A 391 -14.42 -3.94 2.28
CA ILE A 391 -13.97 -3.52 3.62
C ILE A 391 -15.14 -3.41 4.60
N ALA A 392 -16.32 -2.97 4.15
CA ALA A 392 -17.50 -2.75 4.97
C ALA A 392 -18.01 -4.02 5.70
N GLN A 393 -17.61 -5.21 5.23
CA GLN A 393 -17.99 -6.47 5.88
C GLN A 393 -16.95 -6.97 6.91
N CYS A 394 -15.82 -6.25 7.10
CA CYS A 394 -14.85 -6.60 8.13
C CYS A 394 -15.45 -6.42 9.54
N PRO A 395 -15.32 -7.43 10.44
CA PRO A 395 -15.87 -7.32 11.80
C PRO A 395 -15.32 -6.16 12.61
N THR A 396 -14.09 -5.75 12.31
CA THR A 396 -13.38 -4.66 13.02
C THR A 396 -13.28 -3.39 12.18
N VAL A 397 -14.11 -3.21 11.16
CA VAL A 397 -14.13 -1.95 10.42
C VAL A 397 -14.57 -0.81 11.34
N ALA A 398 -13.79 0.27 11.36
CA ALA A 398 -14.13 1.47 12.12
C ALA A 398 -15.35 2.15 11.47
N PRO A 399 -16.28 2.71 12.26
CA PRO A 399 -17.40 3.48 11.68
C PRO A 399 -16.94 4.62 10.75
N GLU A 400 -15.77 5.19 11.03
CA GLU A 400 -15.17 6.32 10.31
C GLU A 400 -14.40 5.91 9.04
N TRP A 401 -14.39 4.62 8.64
CA TRP A 401 -13.62 4.15 7.48
C TRP A 401 -13.96 4.88 6.17
N ASN A 402 -15.16 5.42 6.07
CA ASN A 402 -15.65 6.17 4.90
C ASN A 402 -16.08 7.61 5.25
N ASP A 403 -15.54 8.17 6.36
CA ASP A 403 -15.82 9.55 6.74
C ASP A 403 -15.17 10.52 5.73
N PRO A 404 -15.95 11.43 5.10
CA PRO A 404 -15.43 12.42 4.16
C PRO A 404 -14.38 13.37 4.75
N ALA A 405 -14.43 13.62 6.05
CA ALA A 405 -13.45 14.45 6.76
C ALA A 405 -12.13 13.71 7.03
N GLY A 406 -12.16 12.38 6.96
CA GLY A 406 -11.04 11.54 7.38
C GLY A 406 -10.86 11.49 8.89
N VAL A 407 -9.76 10.87 9.34
CA VAL A 407 -9.45 10.68 10.75
C VAL A 407 -8.13 11.36 11.14
N PRO A 408 -8.05 12.03 12.32
CA PRO A 408 -6.85 12.77 12.73
C PRO A 408 -5.74 11.81 13.18
N ILE A 409 -4.62 11.81 12.47
CA ILE A 409 -3.47 10.92 12.76
C ILE A 409 -2.67 11.45 13.94
N SER A 410 -2.49 10.61 14.95
CA SER A 410 -1.70 10.89 16.16
C SER A 410 -0.26 10.39 16.05
N ALA A 411 -0.03 9.30 15.31
CA ALA A 411 1.29 8.70 15.12
C ALA A 411 1.45 8.10 13.72
N ILE A 412 2.69 8.11 13.23
CA ILE A 412 3.08 7.43 11.99
C ILE A 412 4.19 6.43 12.32
N PHE A 413 3.99 5.18 11.93
CA PHE A 413 4.96 4.10 12.13
C PHE A 413 5.60 3.71 10.80
N PHE A 414 6.91 3.64 10.80
CA PHE A 414 7.69 3.06 9.70
C PHE A 414 8.39 1.81 10.19
N GLY A 415 8.32 0.72 9.44
CA GLY A 415 8.96 -0.52 9.85
C GLY A 415 9.29 -1.44 8.69
N GLY A 416 10.31 -2.26 8.86
CA GLY A 416 10.75 -3.26 7.91
C GLY A 416 11.18 -4.55 8.60
N ARG A 417 11.47 -5.56 7.82
CA ARG A 417 12.01 -6.83 8.32
C ARG A 417 13.53 -6.72 8.40
N ARG A 418 14.07 -6.68 9.61
CA ARG A 418 15.52 -6.67 9.86
C ARG A 418 15.86 -7.65 10.97
N ALA A 419 16.78 -8.59 10.69
CA ALA A 419 17.24 -9.54 11.70
C ALA A 419 18.07 -8.85 12.80
N THR A 420 18.78 -7.77 12.47
CA THR A 420 19.68 -7.03 13.38
C THR A 420 19.45 -5.53 13.31
N THR A 421 20.23 -4.75 14.06
CA THR A 421 20.42 -3.30 14.01
C THR A 421 19.21 -2.49 14.49
N ILE A 422 18.06 -2.66 13.83
CA ILE A 422 16.86 -1.88 14.13
C ILE A 422 16.21 -2.43 15.41
N PRO A 423 16.02 -1.61 16.46
CA PRO A 423 15.34 -2.04 17.68
C PRO A 423 13.84 -2.28 17.45
N LEU A 424 13.21 -2.93 18.43
CA LEU A 424 11.77 -3.21 18.41
C LEU A 424 10.93 -1.96 18.15
N VAL A 425 11.31 -0.83 18.77
CA VAL A 425 10.70 0.48 18.54
C VAL A 425 11.65 1.60 18.94
N ALA A 426 11.61 2.71 18.18
CA ALA A 426 12.24 3.99 18.53
C ALA A 426 11.31 5.14 18.12
N GLU A 427 11.10 6.13 19.02
CA GLU A 427 10.45 7.41 18.70
C GLU A 427 11.49 8.36 18.12
N SER A 428 11.16 9.05 17.03
CA SER A 428 12.03 10.05 16.42
C SER A 428 12.21 11.30 17.31
N LEU A 429 13.35 11.99 17.17
CA LEU A 429 13.67 13.21 17.92
C LEU A 429 12.87 14.43 17.47
N SER A 430 12.47 14.45 16.20
CA SER A 430 11.72 15.52 15.54
C SER A 430 11.03 14.98 14.30
N TRP A 431 10.23 15.80 13.60
CA TRP A 431 9.68 15.45 12.29
C TRP A 431 10.81 15.19 11.27
N GLN A 432 11.80 16.07 11.17
CA GLN A 432 12.94 15.93 10.27
C GLN A 432 13.72 14.66 10.51
N HIS A 433 13.99 14.35 11.79
CA HIS A 433 14.63 13.09 12.17
C HIS A 433 13.75 11.87 11.83
N GLY A 434 12.43 11.98 11.97
CA GLY A 434 11.49 10.95 11.57
C GLY A 434 11.51 10.69 10.06
N VAL A 435 11.52 11.75 9.26
CA VAL A 435 11.69 11.67 7.79
C VAL A 435 13.05 11.05 7.44
N PHE A 436 14.12 11.41 8.16
CA PHE A 436 15.44 10.78 7.99
C PHE A 436 15.37 9.26 8.24
N LEU A 437 14.83 8.80 9.37
CA LEU A 437 14.69 7.37 9.66
C LEU A 437 13.86 6.66 8.59
N ALA A 438 12.75 7.25 8.17
CA ALA A 438 11.86 6.70 7.17
C ALA A 438 12.50 6.65 5.76
N SER A 439 13.30 7.65 5.38
CA SER A 439 14.04 7.68 4.10
C SER A 439 15.12 6.61 4.01
N THR A 440 15.56 6.09 5.16
CA THR A 440 16.58 5.04 5.27
C THR A 440 15.98 3.67 5.54
N LEU A 441 14.64 3.56 5.59
CA LEU A 441 13.95 2.29 5.82
C LEU A 441 14.50 1.21 4.90
N SER A 442 14.76 0.05 5.49
CA SER A 442 15.26 -1.12 4.77
C SER A 442 14.57 -2.38 5.25
N SER A 443 14.46 -3.35 4.35
CA SER A 443 13.82 -4.63 4.62
C SER A 443 14.57 -5.77 3.94
N GLU A 444 14.64 -6.89 4.60
CA GLU A 444 15.15 -8.13 4.01
C GLU A 444 14.15 -8.67 2.99
N THR A 445 14.66 -9.13 1.86
CA THR A 445 13.86 -9.76 0.81
C THR A 445 13.27 -11.08 1.31
N THR A 446 12.05 -11.37 0.86
CA THR A 446 11.33 -12.61 1.19
C THR A 446 11.15 -13.46 -0.07
N ALA A 447 10.76 -14.73 0.09
CA ALA A 447 10.46 -15.63 -1.03
C ALA A 447 9.31 -15.14 -1.96
N ALA A 448 8.54 -14.13 -1.53
CA ALA A 448 7.49 -13.50 -2.35
C ALA A 448 8.03 -12.42 -3.30
N ALA A 449 9.31 -12.03 -3.19
CA ALA A 449 9.98 -11.07 -4.07
C ALA A 449 10.96 -11.80 -5.00
N THR A 450 11.17 -11.27 -6.19
CA THR A 450 12.23 -11.75 -7.09
C THR A 450 13.60 -11.40 -6.49
N GLY A 451 14.46 -12.38 -6.27
CA GLY A 451 15.82 -12.20 -5.75
C GLY A 451 16.21 -13.20 -4.65
N GLN A 452 17.43 -13.04 -4.10
CA GLN A 452 17.88 -13.85 -2.98
C GLN A 452 17.14 -13.47 -1.69
N VAL A 453 16.66 -14.47 -0.95
CA VAL A 453 16.02 -14.29 0.37
C VAL A 453 17.05 -13.79 1.39
N GLY A 454 16.66 -12.86 2.25
CA GLY A 454 17.50 -12.34 3.33
C GLY A 454 18.44 -11.20 2.93
N VAL A 455 18.43 -10.75 1.69
CA VAL A 455 19.20 -9.57 1.27
C VAL A 455 18.49 -8.29 1.72
N VAL A 456 19.19 -7.44 2.46
CA VAL A 456 18.67 -6.13 2.88
C VAL A 456 18.65 -5.18 1.68
N ARG A 457 17.48 -4.64 1.35
CA ARG A 457 17.35 -3.57 0.36
C ARG A 457 16.65 -2.36 0.97
N ARG A 458 16.98 -1.18 0.45
CA ARG A 458 16.28 0.06 0.82
C ARG A 458 14.87 0.08 0.21
N ASP A 459 13.91 0.47 1.01
CA ASP A 459 12.53 0.70 0.60
C ASP A 459 11.97 1.89 1.41
N PRO A 460 12.46 3.11 1.11
CA PRO A 460 12.14 4.30 1.89
C PRO A 460 10.63 4.46 2.02
N MET A 461 10.19 4.63 3.27
CA MET A 461 8.77 4.80 3.64
C MET A 461 7.84 3.69 3.09
N ALA A 462 8.40 2.54 2.66
CA ALA A 462 7.71 1.45 1.95
C ALA A 462 7.05 1.91 0.63
N MET A 463 7.58 2.96 0.01
CA MET A 463 7.00 3.63 -1.16
C MET A 463 7.78 3.43 -2.46
N LEU A 464 8.98 2.82 -2.42
CA LEU A 464 9.88 2.80 -3.58
C LEU A 464 9.21 2.29 -4.88
N PRO A 465 8.43 1.20 -4.90
CA PRO A 465 7.77 0.73 -6.12
C PRO A 465 6.55 1.57 -6.53
N PHE A 466 6.17 2.56 -5.73
CA PHE A 466 4.89 3.26 -5.84
C PHE A 466 5.02 4.78 -5.99
N LEU A 467 6.24 5.29 -6.12
CA LEU A 467 6.46 6.72 -6.37
C LEU A 467 6.24 7.06 -7.85
N GLY A 468 5.50 8.13 -8.10
CA GLY A 468 5.27 8.68 -9.43
C GLY A 468 6.26 9.76 -9.83
N TYR A 469 7.33 9.98 -9.07
CA TYR A 469 8.32 11.02 -9.28
C TYR A 469 9.61 10.74 -8.50
N HIS A 470 10.59 11.63 -8.58
CA HIS A 470 11.92 11.46 -8.00
C HIS A 470 11.89 11.31 -6.48
N VAL A 471 12.55 10.26 -5.97
CA VAL A 471 12.54 9.89 -4.54
C VAL A 471 13.14 10.98 -3.63
N GLY A 472 14.13 11.72 -4.10
CA GLY A 472 14.70 12.86 -3.35
C GLY A 472 13.71 14.01 -3.16
N ASP A 473 12.94 14.32 -4.21
CA ASP A 473 11.84 15.29 -4.14
C ASP A 473 10.69 14.81 -3.24
N TYR A 474 10.45 13.51 -3.17
CA TYR A 474 9.49 12.91 -2.26
C TYR A 474 9.91 13.15 -0.80
N PHE A 475 11.18 13.00 -0.47
CA PHE A 475 11.68 13.36 0.86
C PHE A 475 11.56 14.86 1.15
N ALA A 476 11.87 15.70 0.14
CA ALA A 476 11.69 17.15 0.27
C ALA A 476 10.23 17.51 0.57
N HIS A 477 9.28 16.86 -0.12
CA HIS A 477 7.85 17.06 0.11
C HIS A 477 7.43 16.70 1.54
N TRP A 478 7.90 15.58 2.10
CA TRP A 478 7.66 15.22 3.50
C TRP A 478 8.22 16.27 4.48
N LEU A 479 9.42 16.80 4.21
CA LEU A 479 10.01 17.86 5.02
C LEU A 479 9.20 19.16 4.94
N GLU A 480 8.70 19.51 3.74
CA GLU A 480 7.84 20.67 3.52
C GLU A 480 6.50 20.56 4.25
N ILE A 481 5.87 19.39 4.24
CA ILE A 481 4.63 19.12 4.98
C ILE A 481 4.85 19.44 6.47
N GLY A 482 5.92 18.93 7.07
CA GLY A 482 6.22 19.23 8.47
C GLY A 482 6.57 20.69 8.74
N ALA A 483 7.21 21.38 7.79
CA ALA A 483 7.59 22.78 7.93
C ALA A 483 6.38 23.75 7.89
N LYS A 484 5.28 23.34 7.28
CA LYS A 484 4.03 24.12 7.19
C LYS A 484 3.16 24.02 8.44
N ALA A 485 3.40 23.05 9.32
CA ALA A 485 2.57 22.73 10.46
C ALA A 485 3.16 23.24 11.78
N ASP A 486 2.28 23.43 12.78
CA ASP A 486 2.70 23.56 14.17
C ASP A 486 3.29 22.22 14.63
N PRO A 487 4.56 22.18 15.08
CA PRO A 487 5.20 20.94 15.56
C PRO A 487 4.41 20.20 16.65
N ALA A 488 3.62 20.93 17.46
CA ALA A 488 2.81 20.33 18.51
C ALA A 488 1.57 19.58 17.98
N LYS A 489 1.20 19.83 16.71
CA LYS A 489 0.04 19.22 16.04
C LYS A 489 0.42 18.12 15.04
N LEU A 490 1.72 18.01 14.74
CA LEU A 490 2.22 16.92 13.87
C LEU A 490 2.12 15.58 14.59
N PRO A 491 1.79 14.50 13.87
CA PRO A 491 1.90 13.17 14.43
C PRO A 491 3.34 12.84 14.79
N LYS A 492 3.55 12.11 15.88
CA LYS A 492 4.86 11.57 16.21
C LYS A 492 5.22 10.44 15.26
N ILE A 493 6.51 10.35 14.90
CA ILE A 493 7.03 9.32 14.01
C ILE A 493 7.80 8.28 14.83
N PHE A 494 7.46 7.01 14.59
CA PHE A 494 8.09 5.85 15.22
C PHE A 494 8.70 4.94 14.17
N TYR A 495 9.85 4.35 14.49
CA TYR A 495 10.52 3.33 13.69
C TYR A 495 10.41 1.99 14.42
N VAL A 496 9.89 0.93 13.77
CA VAL A 496 9.62 -0.36 14.41
C VAL A 496 10.21 -1.53 13.63
N ASN A 497 10.52 -2.61 14.35
CA ASN A 497 11.00 -3.86 13.75
C ASN A 497 10.47 -5.06 14.56
N TRP A 498 9.45 -5.73 14.03
CA TRP A 498 8.86 -6.92 14.62
C TRP A 498 9.69 -8.21 14.43
N PHE A 499 10.76 -8.17 13.63
CA PHE A 499 11.43 -9.32 13.05
C PHE A 499 12.87 -9.51 13.53
N ARG A 500 13.31 -8.75 14.55
CA ARG A 500 14.66 -8.90 15.09
C ARG A 500 14.88 -10.29 15.64
N ARG A 501 16.07 -10.86 15.39
CA ARG A 501 16.45 -12.22 15.80
C ARG A 501 17.58 -12.18 16.83
N GLY A 502 17.60 -13.19 17.69
CA GLY A 502 18.70 -13.46 18.59
C GLY A 502 19.78 -14.33 17.92
N ASP A 503 20.85 -14.61 18.68
CA ASP A 503 21.94 -15.47 18.23
C ASP A 503 21.48 -16.92 17.95
N ASP A 504 20.34 -17.32 18.51
CA ASP A 504 19.65 -18.59 18.28
C ASP A 504 18.78 -18.60 17.02
N ASP A 505 18.84 -17.55 16.22
CA ASP A 505 17.99 -17.29 15.04
C ASP A 505 16.48 -17.25 15.35
N GLN A 506 16.08 -17.19 16.63
CA GLN A 506 14.69 -17.06 17.02
C GLN A 506 14.29 -15.59 17.10
N PHE A 507 13.00 -15.29 16.83
CA PHE A 507 12.47 -13.95 16.98
C PHE A 507 12.57 -13.48 18.44
N LEU A 508 13.01 -12.24 18.62
CA LEU A 508 13.11 -11.56 19.91
C LEU A 508 11.78 -10.91 20.34
N TRP A 509 10.78 -10.93 19.47
CA TRP A 509 9.44 -10.43 19.72
C TRP A 509 8.41 -11.38 19.09
N PRO A 510 7.30 -11.71 19.78
CA PRO A 510 6.32 -12.68 19.25
C PRO A 510 5.41 -12.11 18.15
N GLY A 511 5.30 -10.76 18.04
CA GLY A 511 4.47 -10.14 17.01
C GLY A 511 2.96 -10.26 17.28
N PHE A 512 2.17 -10.14 16.19
CA PHE A 512 0.71 -10.27 16.19
C PHE A 512 0.03 -9.38 17.25
N GLY A 513 -0.89 -9.92 18.07
CA GLY A 513 -1.62 -9.18 19.09
C GLY A 513 -0.75 -8.50 20.13
N GLU A 514 0.47 -9.03 20.38
CA GLU A 514 1.44 -8.42 21.30
C GLU A 514 2.00 -7.08 20.79
N ASN A 515 1.89 -6.78 19.48
CA ASN A 515 2.23 -5.47 18.93
C ASN A 515 1.40 -4.35 19.59
N SER A 516 0.21 -4.65 20.11
CA SER A 516 -0.61 -3.71 20.89
C SER A 516 0.14 -3.08 22.06
N ARG A 517 1.11 -3.79 22.69
CA ARG A 517 1.92 -3.30 23.80
C ARG A 517 2.88 -2.18 23.37
N ILE A 518 3.43 -2.32 22.17
CA ILE A 518 4.30 -1.29 21.58
C ILE A 518 3.46 -0.08 21.17
N LEU A 519 2.28 -0.31 20.58
CA LEU A 519 1.34 0.76 20.26
C LEU A 519 0.89 1.51 21.52
N LYS A 520 0.55 0.79 22.61
CA LYS A 520 0.23 1.40 23.91
C LYS A 520 1.35 2.30 24.42
N TRP A 521 2.61 1.83 24.37
CA TRP A 521 3.74 2.66 24.76
C TRP A 521 3.86 3.91 23.87
N ALA A 522 3.76 3.76 22.55
CA ALA A 522 3.83 4.88 21.64
C ALA A 522 2.71 5.92 21.88
N LEU A 523 1.48 5.46 22.18
CA LEU A 523 0.38 6.34 22.54
C LEU A 523 0.62 7.06 23.87
N SER A 524 1.19 6.38 24.88
CA SER A 524 1.57 7.03 26.13
C SER A 524 2.65 8.12 25.92
N ARG A 525 3.54 7.94 24.94
CA ARG A 525 4.51 8.97 24.54
C ARG A 525 3.84 10.20 23.91
N ILE A 526 2.77 9.99 23.15
CA ILE A 526 1.96 11.09 22.58
C ILE A 526 1.27 11.86 23.70
N ASP A 527 0.75 11.15 24.68
CA ASP A 527 0.07 11.72 25.83
C ASP A 527 1.00 12.39 26.86
N GLY A 528 2.33 12.28 26.67
CA GLY A 528 3.34 12.86 27.54
C GLY A 528 3.60 12.07 28.84
N GLU A 529 3.09 10.84 28.95
CA GLU A 529 3.17 9.98 30.13
C GLU A 529 4.26 8.89 30.02
N GLY A 530 4.62 8.50 28.78
CA GLY A 530 5.50 7.36 28.52
C GLY A 530 6.97 7.64 28.88
N VAL A 531 7.62 6.68 29.55
CA VAL A 531 9.05 6.71 29.87
C VAL A 531 9.88 6.16 28.71
N ALA A 532 11.02 6.78 28.43
CA ALA A 532 11.95 6.35 27.40
C ALA A 532 13.39 6.78 27.69
N ASP A 533 14.35 5.98 27.24
CA ASP A 533 15.75 6.32 27.25
C ASP A 533 16.14 7.02 25.93
N ALA A 534 16.94 8.07 26.04
CA ALA A 534 17.53 8.73 24.89
C ALA A 534 18.68 7.88 24.34
N THR A 535 18.63 7.59 23.05
CA THR A 535 19.66 6.83 22.33
C THR A 535 20.15 7.62 21.11
N PRO A 536 21.24 7.21 20.45
CA PRO A 536 21.69 7.88 19.24
C PRO A 536 20.65 7.96 18.11
N ILE A 537 19.66 7.05 18.11
CA ILE A 537 18.65 6.92 17.04
C ILE A 537 17.25 7.43 17.46
N GLY A 538 17.11 8.03 18.61
CA GLY A 538 15.83 8.49 19.15
C GLY A 538 15.53 7.95 20.53
N TYR A 539 14.26 7.99 20.95
CA TYR A 539 13.83 7.50 22.26
C TYR A 539 13.34 6.06 22.15
N VAL A 540 13.86 5.19 23.03
CA VAL A 540 13.53 3.76 23.09
C VAL A 540 12.90 3.47 24.47
N PRO A 541 11.84 2.64 24.57
CA PRO A 541 11.28 2.30 25.89
C PRO A 541 12.30 1.55 26.74
N THR A 542 12.32 1.84 28.04
CA THR A 542 12.88 0.90 29.00
C THR A 542 12.02 -0.36 29.04
N LEU A 543 12.58 -1.50 29.47
CA LEU A 543 11.81 -2.74 29.59
C LEU A 543 10.60 -2.57 30.52
N ASP A 544 10.73 -1.76 31.58
CA ASP A 544 9.67 -1.51 32.57
C ASP A 544 8.64 -0.48 32.08
N ALA A 545 8.92 0.27 31.01
CA ALA A 545 7.97 1.16 30.37
C ALA A 545 6.95 0.41 29.48
N LEU A 546 7.24 -0.84 29.14
CA LEU A 546 6.32 -1.69 28.39
C LEU A 546 5.37 -2.43 29.34
N ASP A 547 4.08 -2.44 28.97
CA ASP A 547 3.11 -3.28 29.67
C ASP A 547 3.28 -4.76 29.24
N LEU A 548 4.04 -5.51 30.04
CA LEU A 548 4.31 -6.92 29.80
C LEU A 548 3.46 -7.84 30.71
N ALA A 549 2.43 -7.31 31.38
CA ALA A 549 1.55 -8.10 32.23
C ALA A 549 0.84 -9.19 31.43
N GLY A 550 0.83 -10.41 31.95
CA GLY A 550 0.20 -11.58 31.30
C GLY A 550 0.92 -12.15 30.10
N MET A 551 1.99 -11.52 29.62
CA MET A 551 2.76 -11.99 28.49
C MET A 551 3.64 -13.19 28.87
N LYS A 552 3.50 -14.30 28.13
CA LYS A 552 4.31 -15.51 28.31
C LYS A 552 5.49 -15.49 27.31
N PHE A 553 6.45 -14.59 27.53
CA PHE A 553 7.62 -14.47 26.65
C PHE A 553 8.86 -14.08 27.48
N ASP A 554 10.04 -14.47 27.02
CA ASP A 554 11.29 -14.21 27.73
C ASP A 554 11.63 -12.71 27.75
N ARG A 555 11.66 -12.13 28.96
CA ARG A 555 12.01 -10.70 29.16
C ARG A 555 13.43 -10.37 28.68
N THR A 556 14.36 -11.33 28.69
CA THR A 556 15.73 -11.12 28.19
C THR A 556 15.74 -10.95 26.67
N LYS A 557 14.89 -11.70 25.95
CA LYS A 557 14.69 -11.52 24.51
C LYS A 557 14.10 -10.16 24.18
N ILE A 558 13.11 -9.68 24.97
CA ILE A 558 12.53 -8.34 24.79
C ILE A 558 13.58 -7.25 25.03
N ALA A 559 14.38 -7.36 26.09
CA ALA A 559 15.47 -6.43 26.36
C ALA A 559 16.50 -6.41 25.19
N ALA A 560 16.84 -7.57 24.63
CA ALA A 560 17.70 -7.67 23.45
C ALA A 560 17.04 -7.05 22.22
N ALA A 561 15.70 -7.18 22.04
CA ALA A 561 14.98 -6.55 20.94
C ALA A 561 15.02 -5.01 21.02
N LEU A 562 15.06 -4.44 22.21
CA LEU A 562 15.12 -2.98 22.44
C LEU A 562 16.53 -2.40 22.34
N LYS A 563 17.57 -3.26 22.37
CA LYS A 563 18.97 -2.81 22.39
C LYS A 563 19.33 -2.01 21.13
N VAL A 564 19.91 -0.84 21.31
CA VAL A 564 20.59 -0.06 20.27
C VAL A 564 22.09 -0.34 20.36
N ASP A 565 22.65 -1.00 19.35
CA ASP A 565 24.07 -1.34 19.32
C ASP A 565 24.84 -0.30 18.47
N PRO A 566 25.76 0.49 19.07
CA PRO A 566 26.48 1.52 18.34
C PRO A 566 27.35 0.97 17.21
N VAL A 567 27.89 -0.24 17.34
CA VAL A 567 28.75 -0.84 16.33
C VAL A 567 27.95 -1.20 15.08
N GLU A 568 26.78 -1.82 15.27
CA GLU A 568 25.85 -2.13 14.17
C GLU A 568 25.40 -0.83 13.47
N TRP A 569 25.07 0.21 14.25
CA TRP A 569 24.62 1.49 13.69
C TRP A 569 25.73 2.25 12.96
N ILE A 570 27.00 2.18 13.42
CA ILE A 570 28.14 2.74 12.67
C ILE A 570 28.26 2.05 11.30
N ALA A 571 28.08 0.73 11.23
CA ALA A 571 28.05 0.02 9.95
C ALA A 571 26.85 0.46 9.09
N GLU A 572 25.67 0.58 9.69
CA GLU A 572 24.44 1.04 9.00
C GLU A 572 24.60 2.45 8.41
N THR A 573 25.31 3.38 9.08
CA THR A 573 25.54 4.73 8.52
C THR A 573 26.30 4.70 7.20
N ARG A 574 27.17 3.73 6.96
CA ARG A 574 27.86 3.56 5.68
C ARG A 574 26.92 3.13 4.57
N LEU A 575 26.01 2.18 4.87
CA LEU A 575 24.99 1.74 3.93
C LEU A 575 23.98 2.87 3.61
N ILE A 576 23.76 3.79 4.56
CA ILE A 576 22.95 4.99 4.34
C ILE A 576 23.68 5.97 3.42
N ASP A 577 25.01 6.19 3.62
CA ASP A 577 25.80 7.02 2.70
C ASP A 577 25.73 6.48 1.27
N GLU A 578 25.89 5.16 1.09
CA GLU A 578 25.80 4.49 -0.21
C GLU A 578 24.41 4.71 -0.83
N TRP A 579 23.35 4.51 -0.04
CA TRP A 579 21.98 4.74 -0.50
C TRP A 579 21.77 6.19 -0.95
N TYR A 580 22.18 7.15 -0.14
CA TYR A 580 22.03 8.58 -0.47
C TYR A 580 22.86 8.98 -1.69
N ALA A 581 23.98 8.33 -1.93
CA ALA A 581 24.76 8.54 -3.15
C ALA A 581 24.01 8.13 -4.43
N THR A 582 23.15 7.10 -4.35
CA THR A 582 22.34 6.65 -5.52
C THR A 582 21.24 7.65 -5.90
N ILE A 583 20.77 8.47 -4.95
CA ILE A 583 19.71 9.46 -5.20
C ILE A 583 20.23 10.67 -5.98
N GLY A 584 21.53 10.95 -5.88
CA GLY A 584 22.16 12.07 -6.56
C GLY A 584 22.34 13.33 -5.70
N GLY A 585 23.46 14.03 -5.95
CA GLY A 585 23.98 15.07 -5.05
C GLY A 585 23.08 16.29 -4.84
N ASN A 586 22.31 16.69 -5.84
CA ASN A 586 21.53 17.94 -5.79
C ASN A 586 20.05 17.73 -5.45
N THR A 587 19.55 16.49 -5.49
CA THR A 587 18.13 16.19 -5.29
C THR A 587 17.85 15.70 -3.87
N LEU A 588 18.82 15.08 -3.21
CA LEU A 588 18.65 14.70 -1.81
C LEU A 588 18.67 15.96 -0.93
N PRO A 589 17.64 16.22 -0.09
CA PRO A 589 17.60 17.36 0.81
C PRO A 589 18.80 17.40 1.77
N ASP A 590 19.41 18.57 1.94
CA ASP A 590 20.57 18.78 2.84
C ASP A 590 20.23 18.41 4.29
N VAL A 591 19.00 18.65 4.73
CA VAL A 591 18.50 18.26 6.07
C VAL A 591 18.74 16.78 6.35
N LEU A 592 18.57 15.89 5.36
CA LEU A 592 18.79 14.46 5.56
C LEU A 592 20.28 14.10 5.68
N ARG A 593 21.17 14.86 4.99
CA ARG A 593 22.61 14.72 5.17
C ARG A 593 23.06 15.22 6.54
N GLU A 594 22.46 16.34 7.00
CA GLU A 594 22.71 16.89 8.33
C GLU A 594 22.28 15.92 9.42
N GLU A 595 21.10 15.27 9.29
CA GLU A 595 20.64 14.25 10.24
C GLU A 595 21.56 13.01 10.26
N LEU A 596 22.06 12.56 9.10
CA LEU A 596 23.06 11.48 9.05
C LEU A 596 24.36 11.89 9.72
N GLY A 597 24.83 13.13 9.51
CA GLY A 597 25.99 13.69 10.19
C GLY A 597 25.80 13.76 11.70
N ALA A 598 24.62 14.20 12.14
CA ALA A 598 24.26 14.26 13.56
C ALA A 598 24.19 12.85 14.19
N LEU A 599 23.66 11.85 13.46
CA LEU A 599 23.67 10.45 13.90
C LEU A 599 25.10 9.93 14.10
N LYS A 600 26.00 10.16 13.13
CA LYS A 600 27.43 9.77 13.24
C LYS A 600 28.09 10.42 14.46
N LEU A 601 27.78 11.68 14.75
CA LEU A 601 28.29 12.37 15.94
C LEU A 601 27.74 11.76 17.23
N ARG A 602 26.45 11.48 17.32
CA ARG A 602 25.82 10.83 18.49
C ARG A 602 26.40 9.43 18.75
N LEU A 603 26.70 8.67 17.69
CA LEU A 603 27.32 7.35 17.79
C LEU A 603 28.80 7.40 18.22
N SER A 604 29.50 8.51 17.93
CA SER A 604 30.91 8.72 18.28
C SER A 604 31.11 9.30 19.69
N ALA A 605 30.05 9.83 20.30
CA ALA A 605 30.11 10.35 21.65
C ALA A 605 30.40 9.21 22.65
N PRO A 606 31.28 9.37 23.64
CA PRO A 606 31.47 8.39 24.68
C PRO A 606 30.09 8.16 25.34
N SER A 607 29.73 6.88 25.52
CA SER A 607 28.46 6.46 26.12
C SER A 607 28.16 7.31 27.36
N LEU A 608 26.99 7.96 27.39
CA LEU A 608 26.42 8.56 28.62
C LEU A 608 26.00 7.49 29.64
N ALA A 609 26.53 6.29 29.55
CA ALA A 609 26.30 5.16 30.43
C ALA A 609 27.31 5.13 31.61
N ASP A 610 27.54 6.27 32.25
CA ASP A 610 27.89 6.26 33.67
C ASP A 610 26.71 6.88 34.43
N PRO A 611 25.96 6.12 35.22
CA PRO A 611 24.86 6.68 36.00
C PRO A 611 25.47 7.58 37.07
N LEU A 612 25.26 8.90 36.97
CA LEU A 612 25.34 9.79 38.10
C LEU A 612 24.32 9.28 39.13
N PRO A 613 24.72 8.99 40.37
CA PRO A 613 23.81 8.47 41.37
C PRO A 613 22.75 9.51 41.77
N GLY A 614 21.50 9.22 41.47
CA GLY A 614 20.34 9.79 42.12
C GLY A 614 19.78 11.08 41.53
N LYS A 615 18.80 10.90 40.64
CA LYS A 615 17.48 11.54 40.66
C LYS A 615 16.63 11.03 39.52
N PRO A 616 15.32 10.73 39.70
CA PRO A 616 14.45 10.42 38.57
C PRO A 616 14.32 11.68 37.70
N ALA A 617 14.56 11.54 36.40
CA ALA A 617 14.38 12.62 35.43
C ALA A 617 12.89 12.89 35.26
N THR A 618 12.37 13.83 36.04
CA THR A 618 11.16 14.56 35.68
C THR A 618 11.50 15.39 34.45
N THR A 619 10.64 15.32 33.44
CA THR A 619 10.65 16.15 32.24
C THR A 619 10.87 17.62 32.60
N ARG A 620 12.10 18.10 32.50
CA ARG A 620 12.42 19.52 32.37
C ARG A 620 13.69 19.66 31.54
N ASP A 621 13.50 20.22 30.36
CA ASP A 621 14.43 21.03 29.59
C ASP A 621 15.86 20.48 29.37
N ALA A 622 16.03 19.68 28.34
CA ALA A 622 17.27 19.70 27.58
C ALA A 622 17.19 20.90 26.61
N ASP A 623 17.69 22.03 27.09
CA ASP A 623 17.88 23.24 26.29
C ASP A 623 18.94 22.96 25.21
N PHE A 624 18.51 22.40 24.08
CA PHE A 624 19.34 22.39 22.88
C PHE A 624 19.27 23.79 22.27
N ARG A 625 20.34 24.58 22.56
CA ARG A 625 20.53 25.89 22.00
C ARG A 625 20.28 25.87 20.49
N ARG A 626 19.27 26.62 20.09
CA ARG A 626 19.01 26.98 18.70
C ARG A 626 20.30 27.53 18.07
N VAL A 627 20.86 26.80 17.11
CA VAL A 627 21.83 27.34 16.19
C VAL A 627 21.07 28.35 15.31
N ARG A 628 21.27 29.63 15.59
CA ARG A 628 20.76 30.71 14.74
C ARG A 628 21.54 30.69 13.43
N VAL A 629 20.88 30.26 12.37
CA VAL A 629 21.34 30.49 11.01
C VAL A 629 21.31 32.00 10.76
N ARG A 630 22.48 32.63 10.67
CA ARG A 630 22.65 34.02 10.20
C ARG A 630 22.45 34.03 8.69
N THR A 631 21.26 34.41 8.23
CA THR A 631 21.08 34.83 6.83
C THR A 631 21.89 36.08 6.57
N ARG A 632 22.96 35.99 5.79
CA ARG A 632 23.61 37.15 5.18
C ARG A 632 22.69 37.69 4.09
N ARG A 633 22.02 38.79 4.37
CA ARG A 633 21.48 39.66 3.33
C ARG A 633 22.67 40.38 2.68
N GLY A 634 23.00 39.99 1.45
CA GLY A 634 23.84 40.78 0.57
C GLY A 634 23.05 41.99 0.05
N LYS A 635 23.58 43.18 0.30
CA LYS A 635 23.20 44.39 -0.42
C LYS A 635 24.03 44.45 -1.71
N ALA A 636 23.37 44.53 -2.84
CA ALA A 636 23.57 45.51 -3.94
C ALA A 636 22.69 45.03 -5.11
#